data_783c59600758fb9c203efb5c1a201077
#
_entry.id   783c59600758fb9c203efb5c1a201077
#
_cell.length_a   1.000
_cell.length_b   1.000
_cell.length_c   1.000
_cell.angle_alpha   90.00
_cell.angle_beta   90.00
_cell.angle_gamma   90.00
#
_symmetry.space_group_name_H-M   'P 1'
#
loop_
_entity.id
_entity.type
_entity.pdbx_description
1 polymer ?
#
loop_
_entity_poly.entity_id
_entity_poly.type
_entity_poly.pdbx_seq_one_letter_code
_entity_poly.pdbx_strand_id
1 'polypeptide(L)'
;VVPDITNSVFAALIEDVDDVISKQGYNLVISNTRDCLKMEKQALRNLASGVVDGIVIASTSEDFQTIKRQIPDKFPMIFMDRVLPDRNYDSVILDCQEATAKMLEEMIQNGFRKIGFLVGLPQISPTYERVKVYQQILKQYEIPETEQYVRYIDRKKDTYDVAGELVEAGCTAIIATNTAMTHSVLNYVEDRNLKLGEEIAVGGFVDSDFANRFMHRIPVVYEPMKEMGKLAGEMIVEKIEDKNRKIPVKTLTCEYDSNDFYKK
;
A
#
# COMPACT_ATOMS: atom_id res chain seq x y z
N VAL A 1 15.02 -3.05 -2.73
CA VAL A 1 14.45 -2.85 -4.08
C VAL A 1 13.03 -2.35 -3.92
N VAL A 2 12.75 -1.15 -4.37
CA VAL A 2 11.45 -0.48 -4.16
C VAL A 2 10.87 0.02 -5.49
N PRO A 3 9.53 0.13 -5.60
CA PRO A 3 8.89 0.57 -6.82
C PRO A 3 9.00 2.09 -7.03
N ASP A 4 9.05 2.89 -5.96
CA ASP A 4 9.10 4.34 -6.07
C ASP A 4 9.73 5.01 -4.84
N ILE A 5 10.92 5.55 -4.99
CA ILE A 5 11.63 6.30 -3.92
C ILE A 5 11.02 7.67 -3.65
N THR A 6 10.15 8.18 -4.52
CA THR A 6 9.47 9.47 -4.31
C THR A 6 8.18 9.32 -3.51
N ASN A 7 7.70 8.08 -3.33
CA ASN A 7 6.59 7.79 -2.46
C ASN A 7 7.05 7.79 -1.00
N SER A 8 6.46 8.67 -0.17
CA SER A 8 6.80 8.84 1.24
C SER A 8 6.76 7.54 2.05
N VAL A 9 5.83 6.65 1.72
CA VAL A 9 5.71 5.33 2.36
C VAL A 9 6.98 4.50 2.15
N PHE A 10 7.48 4.40 0.91
CA PHE A 10 8.72 3.65 0.66
C PHE A 10 9.96 4.38 1.19
N ALA A 11 9.95 5.71 1.23
CA ALA A 11 11.05 6.47 1.85
C ALA A 11 11.13 6.17 3.36
N ALA A 12 10.02 6.16 4.07
CA ALA A 12 9.95 5.80 5.49
C ALA A 12 10.38 4.33 5.74
N LEU A 13 9.87 3.39 4.93
CA LEU A 13 10.29 1.98 5.00
C LEU A 13 11.79 1.80 4.81
N ILE A 14 12.39 2.54 3.88
CA ILE A 14 13.85 2.52 3.63
C ILE A 14 14.60 2.97 4.87
N GLU A 15 14.17 4.08 5.49
CA GLU A 15 14.78 4.60 6.72
C GLU A 15 14.67 3.61 7.89
N ASP A 16 13.49 3.02 8.11
CA ASP A 16 13.28 2.03 9.16
C ASP A 16 14.10 0.74 8.95
N VAL A 17 14.26 0.28 7.71
CA VAL A 17 15.15 -0.85 7.38
C VAL A 17 16.60 -0.48 7.66
N ASP A 18 17.06 0.71 7.23
CA ASP A 18 18.43 1.19 7.43
C ASP A 18 18.76 1.33 8.92
N ASP A 19 17.85 1.86 9.71
CA ASP A 19 17.96 1.98 11.16
C ASP A 19 18.23 0.63 11.86
N VAL A 20 17.71 -0.45 11.33
CA VAL A 20 17.94 -1.81 11.89
C VAL A 20 19.25 -2.38 11.40
N ILE A 21 19.49 -2.40 10.08
CA ILE A 21 20.63 -3.10 9.49
C ILE A 21 21.96 -2.40 9.80
N SER A 22 21.96 -1.04 9.89
CA SER A 22 23.16 -0.27 10.20
C SER A 22 23.71 -0.57 11.60
N LYS A 23 22.85 -0.86 12.60
CA LYS A 23 23.23 -1.29 13.94
C LYS A 23 23.90 -2.67 13.95
N GLN A 24 23.72 -3.45 12.89
CA GLN A 24 24.35 -4.76 12.68
C GLN A 24 25.57 -4.68 11.73
N GLY A 25 25.99 -3.47 11.35
CA GLY A 25 27.17 -3.23 10.53
C GLY A 25 26.96 -3.38 9.02
N TYR A 26 25.71 -3.47 8.56
CA TYR A 26 25.37 -3.48 7.15
C TYR A 26 25.14 -2.08 6.59
N ASN A 27 25.32 -1.92 5.28
CA ASN A 27 25.00 -0.69 4.56
C ASN A 27 23.84 -0.92 3.61
N LEU A 28 22.98 0.08 3.45
CA LEU A 28 21.83 0.01 2.55
C LEU A 28 22.17 0.46 1.14
N VAL A 29 21.78 -0.34 0.14
CA VAL A 29 21.82 0.01 -1.29
C VAL A 29 20.39 0.07 -1.81
N ILE A 30 19.99 1.21 -2.36
CA ILE A 30 18.61 1.42 -2.85
C ILE A 30 18.56 1.23 -4.37
N SER A 31 17.60 0.43 -4.83
CA SER A 31 17.28 0.29 -6.26
C SER A 31 15.82 0.63 -6.52
N ASN A 32 15.59 1.67 -7.34
CA ASN A 32 14.26 2.14 -7.72
C ASN A 32 13.82 1.51 -9.04
N THR A 33 12.79 0.68 -9.02
CA THR A 33 12.30 -0.08 -10.19
C THR A 33 11.24 0.66 -11.00
N ARG A 34 10.66 1.72 -10.47
CA ARG A 34 9.57 2.52 -11.10
C ARG A 34 8.37 1.67 -11.52
N ASP A 35 7.99 0.68 -10.71
CA ASP A 35 6.96 -0.32 -11.04
C ASP A 35 7.18 -1.02 -12.39
N CYS A 36 8.43 -1.16 -12.82
CA CYS A 36 8.79 -1.78 -14.09
C CYS A 36 9.49 -3.12 -13.88
N LEU A 37 8.79 -4.21 -14.21
CA LEU A 37 9.31 -5.58 -14.05
C LEU A 37 10.65 -5.81 -14.74
N LYS A 38 10.91 -5.15 -15.90
CA LYS A 38 12.19 -5.23 -16.59
C LYS A 38 13.32 -4.61 -15.76
N MET A 39 13.08 -3.46 -15.15
CA MET A 39 14.03 -2.80 -14.26
C MET A 39 14.27 -3.61 -12.99
N GLU A 40 13.19 -4.18 -12.40
CA GLU A 40 13.29 -5.06 -11.25
C GLU A 40 14.16 -6.28 -11.52
N LYS A 41 13.92 -7.00 -12.61
CA LYS A 41 14.75 -8.14 -13.03
C LYS A 41 16.21 -7.75 -13.21
N GLN A 42 16.49 -6.58 -13.80
CA GLN A 42 17.87 -6.10 -13.99
C GLN A 42 18.52 -5.76 -12.64
N ALA A 43 17.79 -5.09 -11.74
CA ALA A 43 18.26 -4.75 -10.40
C ALA A 43 18.63 -6.02 -9.60
N LEU A 44 17.74 -7.01 -9.59
CA LEU A 44 17.97 -8.27 -8.90
C LEU A 44 19.24 -8.99 -9.39
N ARG A 45 19.42 -9.12 -10.71
CA ARG A 45 20.63 -9.73 -11.27
C ARG A 45 21.90 -8.98 -10.86
N ASN A 46 21.86 -7.65 -10.93
CA ASN A 46 23.05 -6.82 -10.61
C ASN A 46 23.38 -6.91 -9.11
N LEU A 47 22.38 -6.78 -8.24
CA LEU A 47 22.58 -6.81 -6.79
C LEU A 47 23.03 -8.20 -6.33
N ALA A 48 22.36 -9.26 -6.78
CA ALA A 48 22.68 -10.63 -6.38
C ALA A 48 23.97 -11.21 -6.99
N SER A 49 24.66 -10.47 -7.87
CA SER A 49 25.94 -10.88 -8.45
C SER A 49 27.15 -10.67 -7.53
N GLY A 50 26.95 -10.51 -6.23
CA GLY A 50 28.00 -10.28 -5.23
C GLY A 50 28.12 -8.82 -4.79
N VAL A 51 27.17 -7.97 -5.18
CA VAL A 51 27.14 -6.56 -4.74
C VAL A 51 26.55 -6.42 -3.34
N VAL A 52 25.55 -7.25 -2.98
CA VAL A 52 24.89 -7.23 -1.68
C VAL A 52 24.78 -8.63 -1.08
N ASP A 53 24.65 -8.70 0.24
CA ASP A 53 24.50 -9.94 1.02
C ASP A 53 23.05 -10.43 1.07
N GLY A 54 22.08 -9.52 0.94
CA GLY A 54 20.66 -9.82 0.96
C GLY A 54 19.82 -8.74 0.30
N ILE A 55 18.55 -9.02 0.03
CA ILE A 55 17.61 -8.11 -0.65
C ILE A 55 16.29 -8.06 0.12
N VAL A 56 15.84 -6.85 0.44
CA VAL A 56 14.45 -6.56 0.82
C VAL A 56 13.74 -5.98 -0.41
N ILE A 57 12.57 -6.49 -0.77
CA ILE A 57 11.90 -6.14 -2.02
C ILE A 57 10.38 -5.95 -1.87
N ALA A 58 9.87 -4.84 -2.43
CA ALA A 58 8.46 -4.66 -2.75
C ALA A 58 8.27 -4.93 -4.26
N SER A 59 7.94 -6.17 -4.61
CA SER A 59 7.98 -6.64 -6.01
C SER A 59 6.82 -6.15 -6.85
N THR A 60 7.09 -5.92 -8.13
CA THR A 60 6.08 -5.65 -9.17
C THR A 60 5.69 -6.93 -9.94
N SER A 61 6.36 -8.05 -9.67
CA SER A 61 6.09 -9.33 -10.32
C SER A 61 4.76 -9.93 -9.89
N GLU A 62 4.15 -10.68 -10.79
CA GLU A 62 2.93 -11.46 -10.52
C GLU A 62 3.24 -12.90 -10.07
N ASP A 63 4.48 -13.35 -10.17
CA ASP A 63 4.88 -14.71 -9.76
C ASP A 63 6.28 -14.77 -9.17
N PHE A 64 6.45 -15.66 -8.19
CA PHE A 64 7.70 -15.87 -7.48
C PHE A 64 8.81 -16.47 -8.37
N GLN A 65 8.46 -17.32 -9.34
CA GLN A 65 9.44 -17.98 -10.20
C GLN A 65 10.17 -16.97 -11.08
N THR A 66 9.46 -15.92 -11.51
CA THR A 66 10.06 -14.81 -12.27
C THR A 66 11.16 -14.12 -11.47
N ILE A 67 10.96 -13.92 -10.16
CA ILE A 67 11.96 -13.33 -9.27
C ILE A 67 13.09 -14.31 -8.99
N LYS A 68 12.74 -15.54 -8.63
CA LYS A 68 13.69 -16.60 -8.28
C LYS A 68 14.74 -16.86 -9.38
N ARG A 69 14.34 -16.77 -10.64
CA ARG A 69 15.26 -16.95 -11.78
C ARG A 69 16.31 -15.84 -11.92
N GLN A 70 16.17 -14.72 -11.21
CA GLN A 70 17.10 -13.59 -11.29
C GLN A 70 18.21 -13.64 -10.24
N ILE A 71 18.10 -14.52 -9.26
CA ILE A 71 18.98 -14.61 -8.08
C ILE A 71 19.52 -16.04 -7.90
N PRO A 72 20.67 -16.21 -7.27
CA PRO A 72 21.19 -17.52 -6.91
C PRO A 72 20.25 -18.28 -5.96
N ASP A 73 20.33 -19.62 -5.98
CA ASP A 73 19.61 -20.43 -5.01
C ASP A 73 20.01 -20.05 -3.57
N LYS A 74 18.99 -19.99 -2.69
CA LYS A 74 19.14 -19.61 -1.28
C LYS A 74 19.74 -18.23 -1.03
N PHE A 75 19.64 -17.34 -2.01
CA PHE A 75 20.04 -15.94 -1.80
C PHE A 75 19.11 -15.30 -0.75
N PRO A 76 19.63 -14.62 0.30
CA PRO A 76 18.82 -13.98 1.33
C PRO A 76 17.88 -12.95 0.73
N MET A 77 16.57 -13.17 0.87
CA MET A 77 15.56 -12.26 0.34
C MET A 77 14.33 -12.22 1.24
N ILE A 78 13.82 -11.03 1.49
CA ILE A 78 12.57 -10.77 2.22
C ILE A 78 11.66 -9.94 1.33
N PHE A 79 10.43 -10.39 1.15
CA PHE A 79 9.40 -9.59 0.50
C PHE A 79 8.69 -8.71 1.52
N MET A 80 8.33 -7.49 1.14
CA MET A 80 7.55 -6.59 1.98
C MET A 80 6.42 -5.94 1.18
N ASP A 81 5.30 -5.64 1.86
CA ASP A 81 4.10 -4.99 1.32
C ASP A 81 3.37 -5.81 0.26
N ARG A 82 4.02 -6.18 -0.82
CA ARG A 82 3.44 -6.86 -1.97
C ARG A 82 3.64 -8.37 -1.90
N VAL A 83 2.54 -9.11 -1.92
CA VAL A 83 2.49 -10.58 -1.85
C VAL A 83 2.37 -11.16 -3.25
N LEU A 84 3.16 -12.19 -3.51
CA LEU A 84 3.02 -13.01 -4.72
C LEU A 84 2.14 -14.24 -4.45
N PRO A 85 1.44 -14.80 -5.45
CA PRO A 85 0.47 -15.88 -5.25
C PRO A 85 1.02 -17.11 -4.51
N ASP A 86 2.26 -17.48 -4.79
CA ASP A 86 2.93 -18.67 -4.20
C ASP A 86 3.56 -18.39 -2.83
N ARG A 87 2.84 -17.99 -1.84
CA ARG A 87 3.29 -17.56 -0.50
C ARG A 87 4.38 -18.41 0.22
N ASN A 88 5.26 -19.11 -0.51
CA ASN A 88 6.36 -19.93 0.01
C ASN A 88 7.69 -19.15 0.12
N TYR A 89 7.64 -17.89 0.52
CA TYR A 89 8.80 -17.03 0.69
C TYR A 89 8.66 -16.18 1.95
N ASP A 90 9.80 -15.82 2.52
CA ASP A 90 9.86 -15.04 3.74
C ASP A 90 9.36 -13.60 3.45
N SER A 91 8.38 -13.11 4.21
CA SER A 91 7.75 -11.81 3.93
C SER A 91 7.13 -11.13 5.14
N VAL A 92 7.01 -9.79 5.04
CA VAL A 92 6.20 -8.94 5.92
C VAL A 92 5.09 -8.33 5.08
N ILE A 93 3.84 -8.53 5.50
CA ILE A 93 2.65 -8.11 4.75
C ILE A 93 1.67 -7.35 5.64
N LEU A 94 0.79 -6.56 5.02
CA LEU A 94 -0.34 -5.93 5.71
C LEU A 94 -1.63 -6.75 5.52
N ASP A 95 -2.43 -6.80 6.57
CA ASP A 95 -3.84 -7.18 6.50
C ASP A 95 -4.70 -5.96 6.83
N CYS A 96 -5.26 -5.34 5.80
CA CYS A 96 -6.14 -4.18 5.93
C CYS A 96 -7.62 -4.53 5.63
N GLN A 97 -7.98 -5.82 5.56
CA GLN A 97 -9.31 -6.23 5.12
C GLN A 97 -10.39 -5.73 6.08
N GLU A 98 -10.23 -5.99 7.38
CA GLU A 98 -11.19 -5.57 8.40
C GLU A 98 -11.29 -4.03 8.49
N ALA A 99 -10.16 -3.33 8.46
CA ALA A 99 -10.14 -1.87 8.51
C ALA A 99 -10.81 -1.25 7.27
N THR A 100 -10.56 -1.81 6.08
CA THR A 100 -11.23 -1.39 4.83
C THR A 100 -12.74 -1.62 4.90
N ALA A 101 -13.17 -2.79 5.41
CA ALA A 101 -14.57 -3.11 5.56
C ALA A 101 -15.27 -2.13 6.52
N LYS A 102 -14.70 -1.87 7.69
CA LYS A 102 -15.24 -0.92 8.67
C LYS A 102 -15.42 0.49 8.08
N MET A 103 -14.41 0.99 7.35
CA MET A 103 -14.51 2.30 6.67
C MET A 103 -15.69 2.34 5.70
N LEU A 104 -15.83 1.33 4.85
CA LEU A 104 -16.93 1.24 3.88
C LEU A 104 -18.28 1.12 4.56
N GLU A 105 -18.41 0.24 5.56
CA GLU A 105 -19.65 0.03 6.31
C GLU A 105 -20.11 1.30 7.01
N GLU A 106 -19.20 2.04 7.66
CA GLU A 106 -19.54 3.28 8.34
C GLU A 106 -19.95 4.37 7.34
N MET A 107 -19.29 4.50 6.19
CA MET A 107 -19.77 5.39 5.12
C MET A 107 -21.18 5.04 4.65
N ILE A 108 -21.44 3.76 4.42
CA ILE A 108 -22.76 3.27 3.98
C ILE A 108 -23.83 3.53 5.06
N GLN A 109 -23.54 3.27 6.33
CA GLN A 109 -24.46 3.53 7.44
C GLN A 109 -24.79 5.03 7.59
N ASN A 110 -23.86 5.90 7.22
CA ASN A 110 -24.05 7.35 7.18
C ASN A 110 -24.68 7.87 5.87
N GLY A 111 -25.20 6.99 5.04
CA GLY A 111 -26.03 7.34 3.88
C GLY A 111 -25.28 7.43 2.54
N PHE A 112 -23.96 7.30 2.52
CA PHE A 112 -23.20 7.29 1.27
C PHE A 112 -23.44 5.98 0.51
N ARG A 113 -23.79 6.08 -0.78
CA ARG A 113 -24.11 4.92 -1.63
C ARG A 113 -23.31 4.90 -2.93
N LYS A 114 -22.86 6.06 -3.38
CA LYS A 114 -22.01 6.21 -4.58
C LYS A 114 -20.60 6.50 -4.13
N ILE A 115 -19.84 5.43 -3.88
CA ILE A 115 -18.52 5.48 -3.29
C ILE A 115 -17.48 5.21 -4.38
N GLY A 116 -16.70 6.23 -4.73
CA GLY A 116 -15.53 6.10 -5.60
C GLY A 116 -14.38 5.41 -4.86
N PHE A 117 -13.63 4.54 -5.53
CA PHE A 117 -12.55 3.78 -4.94
C PHE A 117 -11.28 3.93 -5.78
N LEU A 118 -10.33 4.71 -5.29
CA LEU A 118 -9.05 4.98 -5.95
C LEU A 118 -8.01 3.99 -5.46
N VAL A 119 -7.47 3.20 -6.37
CA VAL A 119 -6.54 2.12 -6.07
C VAL A 119 -5.31 2.16 -6.96
N GLY A 120 -4.24 1.51 -6.53
CA GLY A 120 -3.01 1.37 -7.31
C GLY A 120 -3.16 0.41 -8.50
N LEU A 121 -2.03 -0.09 -8.98
CA LEU A 121 -2.00 -1.02 -10.12
C LEU A 121 -2.76 -2.32 -9.81
N PRO A 122 -3.60 -2.83 -10.75
CA PRO A 122 -4.50 -3.95 -10.47
C PRO A 122 -3.78 -5.27 -10.17
N GLN A 123 -2.55 -5.45 -10.65
CA GLN A 123 -1.77 -6.67 -10.48
C GLN A 123 -1.08 -6.79 -9.12
N ILE A 124 -1.01 -5.72 -8.31
CA ILE A 124 -0.38 -5.79 -6.99
C ILE A 124 -1.38 -6.22 -5.92
N SER A 125 -0.93 -7.09 -5.00
CA SER A 125 -1.80 -7.70 -4.00
C SER A 125 -2.56 -6.72 -3.10
N PRO A 126 -1.98 -5.64 -2.56
CA PRO A 126 -2.74 -4.69 -1.76
C PRO A 126 -3.93 -4.09 -2.51
N THR A 127 -3.76 -3.81 -3.81
CA THR A 127 -4.86 -3.31 -4.66
C THR A 127 -5.96 -4.35 -4.83
N TYR A 128 -5.59 -5.57 -5.22
CA TYR A 128 -6.56 -6.65 -5.45
C TYR A 128 -7.36 -6.98 -4.18
N GLU A 129 -6.69 -7.07 -3.03
CA GLU A 129 -7.34 -7.38 -1.75
C GLU A 129 -8.32 -6.28 -1.34
N ARG A 130 -7.96 -5.01 -1.49
CA ARG A 130 -8.83 -3.86 -1.18
C ARG A 130 -10.05 -3.81 -2.09
N VAL A 131 -9.86 -4.00 -3.40
CA VAL A 131 -10.99 -4.06 -4.37
C VAL A 131 -11.94 -5.19 -4.04
N LYS A 132 -11.41 -6.36 -3.67
CA LYS A 132 -12.24 -7.50 -3.26
C LYS A 132 -13.10 -7.17 -2.04
N VAL A 133 -12.54 -6.52 -1.02
CA VAL A 133 -13.31 -6.08 0.16
C VAL A 133 -14.38 -5.08 -0.24
N TYR A 134 -14.03 -4.09 -1.07
CA TYR A 134 -14.99 -3.10 -1.58
C TYR A 134 -16.18 -3.78 -2.24
N GLN A 135 -15.95 -4.72 -3.16
CA GLN A 135 -16.99 -5.46 -3.86
C GLN A 135 -17.86 -6.29 -2.90
N GLN A 136 -17.24 -6.96 -1.93
CA GLN A 136 -17.93 -7.76 -0.92
C GLN A 136 -18.87 -6.91 -0.07
N ILE A 137 -18.41 -5.76 0.41
CA ILE A 137 -19.23 -4.86 1.24
C ILE A 137 -20.38 -4.25 0.43
N LEU A 138 -20.15 -3.78 -0.80
CA LEU A 138 -21.23 -3.29 -1.64
C LEU A 138 -22.31 -4.36 -1.86
N LYS A 139 -21.91 -5.60 -2.13
CA LYS A 139 -22.82 -6.73 -2.29
C LYS A 139 -23.62 -7.01 -1.01
N GLN A 140 -22.95 -6.98 0.16
CA GLN A 140 -23.59 -7.20 1.47
C GLN A 140 -24.70 -6.17 1.76
N TYR A 141 -24.48 -4.92 1.34
CA TYR A 141 -25.43 -3.82 1.52
C TYR A 141 -26.37 -3.60 0.32
N GLU A 142 -26.41 -4.55 -0.63
CA GLU A 142 -27.25 -4.51 -1.83
C GLU A 142 -27.05 -3.23 -2.66
N ILE A 143 -25.83 -2.66 -2.64
CA ILE A 143 -25.46 -1.51 -3.46
C ILE A 143 -24.95 -2.04 -4.81
N PRO A 144 -25.53 -1.59 -5.94
CA PRO A 144 -25.07 -2.02 -7.27
C PRO A 144 -23.59 -1.67 -7.46
N GLU A 145 -22.79 -2.67 -7.81
CA GLU A 145 -21.43 -2.43 -8.23
C GLU A 145 -21.42 -1.67 -9.56
N THR A 146 -20.65 -0.60 -9.61
CA THR A 146 -20.49 0.22 -10.81
C THR A 146 -19.00 0.31 -11.12
N GLU A 147 -18.56 -0.39 -12.19
CA GLU A 147 -17.15 -0.42 -12.59
C GLU A 147 -16.53 0.98 -12.75
N GLN A 148 -17.35 1.94 -13.16
CA GLN A 148 -16.88 3.34 -13.27
C GLN A 148 -16.50 3.99 -11.94
N TYR A 149 -16.80 3.41 -10.78
CA TYR A 149 -16.42 3.96 -9.48
C TYR A 149 -15.10 3.41 -8.96
N VAL A 150 -14.58 2.31 -9.50
CA VAL A 150 -13.22 1.85 -9.22
C VAL A 150 -12.27 2.44 -10.25
N ARG A 151 -11.26 3.17 -9.78
CA ARG A 151 -10.26 3.82 -10.63
C ARG A 151 -8.87 3.35 -10.27
N TYR A 152 -8.19 2.78 -11.25
CA TYR A 152 -6.80 2.36 -11.13
C TYR A 152 -5.88 3.51 -11.49
N ILE A 153 -5.04 3.90 -10.54
CA ILE A 153 -4.09 4.99 -10.68
C ILE A 153 -2.72 4.40 -10.98
N ASP A 154 -2.16 4.77 -12.11
CA ASP A 154 -0.77 4.53 -12.48
C ASP A 154 0.04 5.83 -12.40
N ARG A 155 1.35 5.77 -12.67
CA ARG A 155 2.23 6.94 -12.62
C ARG A 155 1.90 8.04 -13.64
N LYS A 156 1.01 7.79 -14.60
CA LYS A 156 0.65 8.72 -15.68
C LYS A 156 -0.64 9.46 -15.41
N LYS A 157 -1.47 8.93 -14.51
CA LYS A 157 -2.77 9.52 -14.15
C LYS A 157 -2.61 10.43 -12.95
N ASP A 158 -3.10 11.65 -13.07
CA ASP A 158 -3.23 12.54 -11.93
C ASP A 158 -4.45 12.14 -11.09
N THR A 159 -4.23 11.82 -9.84
CA THR A 159 -5.30 11.46 -8.91
C THR A 159 -6.29 12.61 -8.70
N TYR A 160 -5.83 13.85 -8.79
CA TYR A 160 -6.68 15.05 -8.69
C TYR A 160 -7.73 15.07 -9.81
N ASP A 161 -7.32 14.85 -11.05
CA ASP A 161 -8.23 14.82 -12.19
C ASP A 161 -9.22 13.65 -12.08
N VAL A 162 -8.75 12.49 -11.66
CA VAL A 162 -9.59 11.30 -11.48
C VAL A 162 -10.61 11.48 -10.34
N ALA A 163 -10.25 12.21 -9.27
CA ALA A 163 -11.21 12.59 -8.24
C ALA A 163 -12.35 13.46 -8.82
N GLY A 164 -12.01 14.39 -9.71
CA GLY A 164 -12.99 15.16 -10.47
C GLY A 164 -13.93 14.31 -11.31
N GLU A 165 -13.39 13.36 -12.07
CA GLU A 165 -14.19 12.42 -12.85
C GLU A 165 -15.18 11.61 -11.99
N LEU A 166 -14.76 11.20 -10.79
CA LEU A 166 -15.63 10.47 -9.85
C LEU A 166 -16.78 11.36 -9.33
N VAL A 167 -16.47 12.61 -8.98
CA VAL A 167 -17.49 13.57 -8.54
C VAL A 167 -18.48 13.85 -9.67
N GLU A 168 -18.01 14.05 -10.90
CA GLU A 168 -18.85 14.25 -12.08
C GLU A 168 -19.71 13.00 -12.40
N ALA A 169 -19.20 11.81 -12.12
CA ALA A 169 -19.95 10.56 -12.20
C ALA A 169 -21.00 10.40 -11.08
N GLY A 170 -21.06 11.36 -10.16
CA GLY A 170 -22.03 11.45 -9.07
C GLY A 170 -21.62 10.71 -7.80
N CYS A 171 -20.34 10.41 -7.61
CA CYS A 171 -19.84 9.90 -6.33
C CYS A 171 -20.01 10.95 -5.24
N THR A 172 -20.53 10.52 -4.10
CA THR A 172 -20.70 11.34 -2.89
C THR A 172 -19.72 10.97 -1.78
N ALA A 173 -18.93 9.92 -2.02
CA ALA A 173 -17.79 9.55 -1.20
C ALA A 173 -16.64 9.06 -2.08
N ILE A 174 -15.40 9.29 -1.67
CA ILE A 174 -14.19 8.78 -2.34
C ILE A 174 -13.27 8.17 -1.29
N ILE A 175 -12.86 6.93 -1.50
CA ILE A 175 -11.81 6.28 -0.71
C ILE A 175 -10.54 6.22 -1.55
N ALA A 176 -9.44 6.73 -1.02
CA ALA A 176 -8.13 6.70 -1.63
C ALA A 176 -7.21 5.76 -0.87
N THR A 177 -6.60 4.78 -1.55
CA THR A 177 -5.91 3.66 -0.92
C THR A 177 -4.41 3.84 -0.73
N ASN A 178 -3.92 5.06 -0.68
CA ASN A 178 -2.60 5.43 -0.16
C ASN A 178 -2.56 6.91 0.21
N THR A 179 -1.53 7.30 0.95
CA THR A 179 -1.33 8.66 1.45
C THR A 179 -1.31 9.72 0.35
N ALA A 180 -0.58 9.48 -0.75
CA ALA A 180 -0.47 10.44 -1.85
C ALA A 180 -1.81 10.67 -2.56
N MET A 181 -2.55 9.59 -2.83
CA MET A 181 -3.90 9.67 -3.40
C MET A 181 -4.86 10.40 -2.47
N THR A 182 -4.81 10.11 -1.16
CA THR A 182 -5.65 10.77 -0.15
C THR A 182 -5.44 12.28 -0.14
N HIS A 183 -4.19 12.73 -0.20
CA HIS A 183 -3.87 14.15 -0.34
C HIS A 183 -4.45 14.77 -1.59
N SER A 184 -4.26 14.11 -2.72
CA SER A 184 -4.70 14.63 -4.01
C SER A 184 -6.22 14.80 -4.05
N VAL A 185 -6.97 13.84 -3.46
CA VAL A 185 -8.44 13.95 -3.31
C VAL A 185 -8.82 15.11 -2.39
N LEU A 186 -8.13 15.29 -1.26
CA LEU A 186 -8.40 16.40 -0.35
C LEU A 186 -8.11 17.75 -0.99
N ASN A 187 -7.03 17.88 -1.75
CA ASN A 187 -6.73 19.09 -2.51
C ASN A 187 -7.84 19.41 -3.52
N TYR A 188 -8.34 18.38 -4.22
CA TYR A 188 -9.48 18.56 -5.13
C TYR A 188 -10.72 19.07 -4.40
N VAL A 189 -11.05 18.49 -3.24
CA VAL A 189 -12.21 18.90 -2.42
C VAL A 189 -12.05 20.33 -1.94
N GLU A 190 -10.87 20.74 -1.49
CA GLU A 190 -10.57 22.10 -1.02
C GLU A 190 -10.64 23.11 -2.17
N ASP A 191 -10.00 22.85 -3.31
CA ASP A 191 -9.99 23.73 -4.47
C ASP A 191 -11.39 23.96 -5.06
N ARG A 192 -12.27 22.96 -4.94
CA ARG A 192 -13.66 23.04 -5.39
C ARG A 192 -14.62 23.58 -4.31
N ASN A 193 -14.09 23.89 -3.11
CA ASN A 193 -14.87 24.33 -1.95
C ASN A 193 -16.02 23.37 -1.58
N LEU A 194 -15.82 22.06 -1.80
CA LEU A 194 -16.80 21.04 -1.42
C LEU A 194 -16.79 20.84 0.09
N LYS A 195 -17.97 20.74 0.69
CA LYS A 195 -18.10 20.55 2.14
C LYS A 195 -17.92 19.08 2.53
N LEU A 196 -16.82 18.80 3.23
CA LEU A 196 -16.58 17.47 3.80
C LEU A 196 -17.70 17.06 4.77
N GLY A 197 -18.23 15.86 4.61
CA GLY A 197 -19.29 15.28 5.43
C GLY A 197 -20.70 15.71 5.06
N GLU A 198 -20.86 16.76 4.20
CA GLU A 198 -22.16 17.21 3.70
C GLU A 198 -22.33 16.89 2.21
N GLU A 199 -21.41 17.37 1.37
CA GLU A 199 -21.45 17.19 -0.09
C GLU A 199 -20.60 16.01 -0.54
N ILE A 200 -19.49 15.76 0.15
CA ILE A 200 -18.60 14.64 -0.14
C ILE A 200 -17.95 14.08 1.14
N ALA A 201 -17.83 12.76 1.24
CA ALA A 201 -16.98 12.12 2.21
C ALA A 201 -15.66 11.68 1.56
N VAL A 202 -14.57 11.78 2.31
CA VAL A 202 -13.26 11.27 1.87
C VAL A 202 -12.75 10.28 2.93
N GLY A 203 -12.35 9.08 2.50
CA GLY A 203 -11.65 8.13 3.33
C GLY A 203 -10.23 7.93 2.81
N GLY A 204 -9.26 7.73 3.69
CA GLY A 204 -7.87 7.62 3.30
C GLY A 204 -7.14 6.44 3.92
N PHE A 205 -6.15 5.91 3.19
CA PHE A 205 -5.12 5.03 3.75
C PHE A 205 -3.88 5.88 3.99
N VAL A 206 -3.32 5.79 5.19
CA VAL A 206 -2.23 6.67 5.62
C VAL A 206 -1.22 5.89 6.47
N ASP A 207 0.04 6.29 6.40
CA ASP A 207 1.03 5.89 7.39
C ASP A 207 0.85 6.69 8.69
N SER A 208 1.32 6.14 9.82
CA SER A 208 1.10 6.71 11.15
C SER A 208 1.71 8.11 11.33
N ASP A 209 2.83 8.41 10.68
CA ASP A 209 3.53 9.68 10.87
C ASP A 209 2.83 10.81 10.12
N PHE A 210 2.20 10.47 9.02
CA PHE A 210 1.44 11.42 8.20
C PHE A 210 0.08 11.77 8.78
N ALA A 211 -0.59 10.79 9.38
CA ALA A 211 -1.90 10.94 10.00
C ALA A 211 -1.92 12.03 11.08
N ASN A 212 -0.84 12.17 11.83
CA ASN A 212 -0.73 13.13 12.94
C ASN A 212 -0.78 14.61 12.51
N ARG A 213 -0.64 14.93 11.22
CA ARG A 213 -0.53 16.34 10.77
C ARG A 213 -1.74 16.89 10.03
N PHE A 214 -2.47 16.05 9.26
CA PHE A 214 -3.47 16.56 8.32
C PHE A 214 -4.82 15.81 8.31
N MET A 215 -4.93 14.63 8.90
CA MET A 215 -6.04 13.73 8.66
C MET A 215 -7.10 13.64 9.77
N HIS A 216 -7.05 14.48 10.80
CA HIS A 216 -8.05 14.47 11.89
C HIS A 216 -9.48 14.84 11.46
N ARG A 217 -9.72 15.02 10.16
CA ARG A 217 -11.00 15.44 9.61
C ARG A 217 -11.67 14.40 8.72
N ILE A 218 -11.04 13.26 8.49
CA ILE A 218 -11.56 12.20 7.62
C ILE A 218 -11.36 10.82 8.25
N PRO A 219 -12.22 9.84 7.92
CA PRO A 219 -11.98 8.44 8.25
C PRO A 219 -10.68 7.93 7.63
N VAL A 220 -9.87 7.21 8.40
CA VAL A 220 -8.59 6.70 7.92
C VAL A 220 -8.36 5.24 8.27
N VAL A 221 -7.64 4.54 7.39
CA VAL A 221 -7.01 3.26 7.67
C VAL A 221 -5.52 3.51 7.88
N TYR A 222 -5.02 3.19 9.08
CA TYR A 222 -3.62 3.29 9.44
C TYR A 222 -2.85 2.06 9.02
N GLU A 223 -1.80 2.27 8.24
CA GLU A 223 -0.86 1.23 7.82
C GLU A 223 0.39 1.30 8.72
N PRO A 224 0.74 0.20 9.46
CA PRO A 224 1.88 0.19 10.37
C PRO A 224 3.22 0.04 9.62
N MET A 225 3.53 1.01 8.73
CA MET A 225 4.68 0.95 7.82
C MET A 225 6.02 0.95 8.56
N LYS A 226 6.12 1.68 9.66
CA LYS A 226 7.31 1.72 10.52
C LYS A 226 7.64 0.34 11.12
N GLU A 227 6.63 -0.37 11.60
CA GLU A 227 6.80 -1.73 12.10
C GLU A 227 7.19 -2.69 10.97
N MET A 228 6.61 -2.52 9.78
CA MET A 228 6.97 -3.30 8.59
C MET A 228 8.45 -3.12 8.23
N GLY A 229 8.96 -1.89 8.18
CA GLY A 229 10.36 -1.61 7.88
C GLY A 229 11.31 -2.25 8.88
N LYS A 230 11.02 -2.12 10.17
CA LYS A 230 11.80 -2.76 11.24
C LYS A 230 11.84 -4.27 11.13
N LEU A 231 10.67 -4.90 10.99
CA LEU A 231 10.58 -6.36 10.83
C LEU A 231 11.31 -6.84 9.57
N ALA A 232 11.19 -6.15 8.46
CA ALA A 232 11.91 -6.48 7.24
C ALA A 232 13.43 -6.39 7.42
N GLY A 233 13.90 -5.35 8.15
CA GLY A 233 15.31 -5.21 8.52
C GLY A 233 15.82 -6.33 9.42
N GLU A 234 15.07 -6.70 10.46
CA GLU A 234 15.42 -7.82 11.36
C GLU A 234 15.46 -9.15 10.61
N MET A 235 14.42 -9.43 9.80
CA MET A 235 14.31 -10.67 9.04
C MET A 235 15.42 -10.81 7.99
N ILE A 236 15.84 -9.75 7.32
CA ILE A 236 16.92 -9.86 6.33
C ILE A 236 18.27 -10.12 7.00
N VAL A 237 18.56 -9.54 8.16
CA VAL A 237 19.77 -9.83 8.94
C VAL A 237 19.78 -11.31 9.35
N GLU A 238 18.71 -11.80 9.97
CA GLU A 238 18.58 -13.21 10.32
C GLU A 238 18.78 -14.15 9.12
N LYS A 239 18.29 -13.75 7.95
CA LYS A 239 18.40 -14.52 6.72
C LYS A 239 19.81 -14.52 6.12
N ILE A 240 20.55 -13.42 6.28
CA ILE A 240 21.94 -13.33 5.86
C ILE A 240 22.82 -14.21 6.75
N GLU A 241 22.60 -14.21 8.06
CA GLU A 241 23.34 -15.03 9.04
C GLU A 241 23.07 -16.52 8.87
N ASP A 242 21.84 -16.90 8.56
CA ASP A 242 21.48 -18.31 8.27
C ASP A 242 20.56 -18.40 7.04
N LYS A 243 21.17 -18.65 5.87
CA LYS A 243 20.49 -18.76 4.58
C LYS A 243 19.46 -19.91 4.50
N ASN A 244 19.54 -20.90 5.38
CA ASN A 244 18.59 -22.02 5.44
C ASN A 244 17.44 -21.76 6.41
N ARG A 245 17.52 -20.71 7.23
CA ARG A 245 16.48 -20.36 8.18
C ARG A 245 15.20 -20.03 7.43
N LYS A 246 14.12 -20.70 7.77
CA LYS A 246 12.77 -20.37 7.32
C LYS A 246 12.20 -19.34 8.29
N ILE A 247 11.85 -18.20 7.78
CA ILE A 247 11.20 -17.14 8.55
C ILE A 247 9.72 -17.14 8.14
N PRO A 248 8.79 -17.37 9.06
CA PRO A 248 7.36 -17.37 8.70
C PRO A 248 6.93 -15.99 8.23
N VAL A 249 5.91 -15.96 7.38
CA VAL A 249 5.25 -14.72 6.97
C VAL A 249 4.82 -13.96 8.23
N LYS A 250 5.20 -12.70 8.34
CA LYS A 250 4.75 -11.76 9.37
C LYS A 250 3.62 -10.93 8.80
N THR A 251 2.48 -10.94 9.46
CA THR A 251 1.32 -10.15 9.07
C THR A 251 1.09 -9.05 10.09
N LEU A 252 1.03 -7.82 9.64
CA LEU A 252 0.68 -6.64 10.43
C LEU A 252 -0.75 -6.23 10.10
N THR A 253 -1.53 -5.94 11.12
CA THR A 253 -2.94 -5.54 10.95
C THR A 253 -3.06 -4.03 10.85
N CYS A 254 -3.80 -3.55 9.85
CA CYS A 254 -4.16 -2.15 9.74
C CYS A 254 -5.28 -1.80 10.73
N GLU A 255 -5.28 -0.56 11.21
CA GLU A 255 -6.31 -0.05 12.12
C GLU A 255 -7.20 0.97 11.42
N TYR A 256 -8.49 1.01 11.77
CA TYR A 256 -9.44 1.99 11.27
C TYR A 256 -9.80 2.98 12.36
N ASP A 257 -9.78 4.28 12.04
CA ASP A 257 -10.29 5.36 12.88
C ASP A 257 -11.22 6.27 12.06
N SER A 258 -12.44 6.46 12.55
CA SER A 258 -13.40 7.39 11.95
C SER A 258 -13.06 8.85 12.18
N ASN A 259 -12.13 9.16 13.09
CA ASN A 259 -11.76 10.52 13.50
C ASN A 259 -12.97 11.38 13.90
N ASP A 260 -14.01 10.75 14.47
CA ASP A 260 -15.29 11.40 14.80
C ASP A 260 -15.98 12.13 13.62
N PHE A 261 -15.60 11.79 12.40
CA PHE A 261 -16.04 12.45 11.16
C PHE A 261 -17.56 12.49 11.01
N TYR A 262 -18.24 11.42 11.44
CA TYR A 262 -19.69 11.30 11.31
C TYR A 262 -20.46 11.82 12.54
N LYS A 263 -19.77 12.22 13.60
CA LYS A 263 -20.43 12.81 14.78
C LYS A 263 -20.72 14.30 14.49
N LYS A 264 -22.00 14.61 14.33
CA LYS A 264 -22.50 16.00 14.20
C LYS A 264 -22.81 16.56 15.58
#